data_7cf0fd4729eb9073595138b7002dd054
#
_entry.id   7cf0fd4729eb9073595138b7002dd054
#
_cell.length_a   1.000
_cell.length_b   1.000
_cell.length_c   1.000
_cell.angle_alpha   90.00
_cell.angle_beta   90.00
_cell.angle_gamma   90.00
#
_symmetry.space_group_name_H-M   'P 1'
#
loop_
_entity.id
_entity.type
_entity.pdbx_description
1 polymer ?
#
loop_
_entity_poly.entity_id
_entity_poly.type
_entity_poly.pdbx_seq_one_letter_code
_entity_poly.pdbx_strand_id
1 'polypeptide(L)'
;TQSIAEITPEMLYACTDGFYRPQNMVLAVAGNVTLEMVLDACARADIPSRTAPVKRLVCEEPAGVKTYESEIRMAVAKPLVGLGFKETPIAETDIRAALICDILPELVCGGTTPLYRRLYDEGLISPDFSSEALSVAGATCILFGGETPEPEKVRDMLLEEIARLRREGIDRELFRLCKNAMYGDLVRGLENIEESASGMASMFFRGCTVEDEAAALAALRPEDVEEALRTMLLEEHASTVIIRPV
;
A
#
# COMPACT_ATOMS: atom_id res chain seq x y z
N THR A 1 -23.90 -5.01 1.96
CA THR A 1 -24.90 -5.83 1.19
C THR A 1 -26.02 -4.95 0.62
N GLN A 2 -26.53 -4.00 1.40
CA GLN A 2 -27.65 -3.15 0.98
C GLN A 2 -27.27 -2.24 -0.20
N SER A 3 -26.11 -1.58 -0.12
CA SER A 3 -25.59 -0.73 -1.20
C SER A 3 -25.28 -1.50 -2.51
N ILE A 4 -24.88 -2.77 -2.41
CA ILE A 4 -24.67 -3.61 -3.59
C ILE A 4 -25.99 -3.90 -4.30
N ALA A 5 -27.07 -4.11 -3.54
CA ALA A 5 -28.39 -4.36 -4.09
C ALA A 5 -29.02 -3.14 -4.82
N GLU A 6 -28.47 -1.94 -4.59
CA GLU A 6 -28.91 -0.70 -5.24
C GLU A 6 -28.20 -0.45 -6.59
N ILE A 7 -27.16 -1.24 -6.92
CA ILE A 7 -26.44 -1.10 -8.20
C ILE A 7 -27.33 -1.61 -9.34
N THR A 8 -27.62 -0.74 -10.30
CA THR A 8 -28.41 -1.07 -11.49
C THR A 8 -27.50 -1.25 -12.71
N PRO A 9 -27.98 -1.96 -13.76
CA PRO A 9 -27.25 -2.04 -15.04
C PRO A 9 -26.91 -0.68 -15.63
N GLU A 10 -27.81 0.30 -15.51
CA GLU A 10 -27.62 1.66 -16.02
C GLU A 10 -26.47 2.37 -15.32
N MET A 11 -26.30 2.16 -13.99
CA MET A 11 -25.15 2.68 -13.24
C MET A 11 -23.84 2.07 -13.75
N LEU A 12 -23.82 0.76 -14.03
CA LEU A 12 -22.63 0.08 -14.56
C LEU A 12 -22.27 0.59 -15.97
N TYR A 13 -23.27 0.77 -16.84
CA TYR A 13 -23.04 1.36 -18.17
C TYR A 13 -22.54 2.80 -18.07
N ALA A 14 -23.10 3.61 -17.16
CA ALA A 14 -22.61 4.97 -16.94
C ALA A 14 -21.15 5.00 -16.46
N CYS A 15 -20.74 4.07 -15.59
CA CYS A 15 -19.36 3.91 -15.18
C CYS A 15 -18.45 3.52 -16.37
N THR A 16 -18.87 2.54 -17.17
CA THR A 16 -18.15 2.13 -18.37
C THR A 16 -17.99 3.30 -19.32
N ASP A 17 -19.06 4.04 -19.59
CA ASP A 17 -19.04 5.21 -20.47
C ASP A 17 -18.21 6.36 -19.92
N GLY A 18 -18.12 6.47 -18.60
CA GLY A 18 -17.31 7.48 -17.92
C GLY A 18 -15.81 7.20 -17.96
N PHE A 19 -15.40 5.97 -17.63
CA PHE A 19 -14.02 5.62 -17.32
C PHE A 19 -13.29 4.85 -18.41
N TYR A 20 -13.99 4.00 -19.18
CA TYR A 20 -13.37 3.20 -20.25
C TYR A 20 -13.22 4.03 -21.52
N ARG A 21 -12.29 4.93 -21.50
CA ARG A 21 -11.94 5.83 -22.61
C ARG A 21 -10.49 5.66 -22.97
N PRO A 22 -10.10 5.62 -24.26
CA PRO A 22 -8.70 5.44 -24.66
C PRO A 22 -7.72 6.40 -23.99
N GLN A 23 -8.14 7.64 -23.74
CA GLN A 23 -7.33 8.66 -23.06
C GLN A 23 -7.12 8.40 -21.56
N ASN A 24 -7.91 7.50 -20.98
CA ASN A 24 -7.83 7.11 -19.57
C ASN A 24 -7.31 5.69 -19.37
N MET A 25 -6.79 5.07 -20.44
CA MET A 25 -6.37 3.67 -20.44
C MET A 25 -4.95 3.52 -20.97
N VAL A 26 -4.25 2.51 -20.50
CA VAL A 26 -2.98 2.05 -21.02
C VAL A 26 -3.11 0.58 -21.39
N LEU A 27 -2.48 0.18 -22.48
CA LEU A 27 -2.33 -1.21 -22.86
C LEU A 27 -0.87 -1.61 -22.62
N ALA A 28 -0.64 -2.46 -21.64
CA ALA A 28 0.65 -3.09 -21.40
C ALA A 28 0.58 -4.56 -21.83
N VAL A 29 1.58 -5.00 -22.57
CA VAL A 29 1.63 -6.36 -23.10
C VAL A 29 3.02 -6.93 -22.84
N ALA A 30 3.07 -8.09 -22.19
CA ALA A 30 4.29 -8.85 -22.00
C ALA A 30 4.14 -10.26 -22.59
N GLY A 31 5.21 -10.80 -23.16
CA GLY A 31 5.22 -12.14 -23.74
C GLY A 31 5.89 -12.19 -25.12
N ASN A 32 5.68 -13.29 -25.83
CA ASN A 32 6.27 -13.49 -27.16
C ASN A 32 5.46 -12.74 -28.24
N VAL A 33 5.49 -11.42 -28.21
CA VAL A 33 4.80 -10.53 -29.14
C VAL A 33 5.72 -9.43 -29.61
N THR A 34 5.45 -8.90 -30.82
CA THR A 34 6.13 -7.70 -31.33
C THR A 34 5.22 -6.48 -31.22
N LEU A 35 5.81 -5.30 -31.17
CA LEU A 35 5.05 -4.05 -31.17
C LEU A 35 4.11 -3.97 -32.38
N GLU A 36 4.56 -4.42 -33.56
CA GLU A 36 3.76 -4.43 -34.79
C GLU A 36 2.50 -5.30 -34.64
N MET A 37 2.62 -6.51 -34.06
CA MET A 37 1.46 -7.38 -33.78
C MET A 37 0.44 -6.69 -32.87
N VAL A 38 0.90 -5.98 -31.83
CA VAL A 38 0.02 -5.26 -30.91
C VAL A 38 -0.67 -4.08 -31.62
N LEU A 39 0.09 -3.28 -32.37
CA LEU A 39 -0.46 -2.15 -33.13
C LEU A 39 -1.47 -2.61 -34.19
N ASP A 40 -1.20 -3.70 -34.90
CA ASP A 40 -2.13 -4.28 -35.85
C ASP A 40 -3.41 -4.78 -35.18
N ALA A 41 -3.31 -5.36 -34.00
CA ALA A 41 -4.47 -5.79 -33.23
C ALA A 41 -5.30 -4.56 -32.78
N CYS A 42 -4.67 -3.51 -32.30
CA CYS A 42 -5.31 -2.25 -31.93
C CYS A 42 -6.01 -1.58 -33.13
N ALA A 43 -5.35 -1.59 -34.31
CA ALA A 43 -5.93 -1.02 -35.53
C ALA A 43 -7.17 -1.78 -36.04
N ARG A 44 -7.27 -3.07 -35.76
CA ARG A 44 -8.45 -3.89 -36.08
C ARG A 44 -9.54 -3.82 -35.03
N ALA A 45 -9.21 -3.40 -33.80
CA ALA A 45 -10.18 -3.24 -32.76
C ALA A 45 -10.99 -1.96 -33.00
N ASP A 46 -12.32 -2.05 -32.93
CA ASP A 46 -13.22 -0.89 -33.02
C ASP A 46 -13.22 -0.16 -31.67
N ILE A 47 -12.12 0.54 -31.39
CA ILE A 47 -11.96 1.29 -30.14
C ILE A 47 -12.73 2.61 -30.27
N PRO A 48 -13.75 2.85 -29.43
CA PRO A 48 -14.54 4.07 -29.50
C PRO A 48 -13.69 5.33 -29.34
N SER A 49 -13.74 6.23 -30.31
CA SER A 49 -13.08 7.54 -30.21
C SER A 49 -13.87 8.44 -29.27
N ARG A 50 -13.49 8.45 -28.00
CA ARG A 50 -14.07 9.34 -26.97
C ARG A 50 -13.02 10.35 -26.57
N THR A 51 -13.22 11.62 -26.93
CA THR A 51 -12.20 12.67 -26.80
C THR A 51 -12.30 13.52 -25.53
N ALA A 52 -13.42 13.46 -24.81
CA ALA A 52 -13.56 14.25 -23.59
C ALA A 52 -12.66 13.70 -22.47
N PRO A 53 -11.81 14.55 -21.83
CA PRO A 53 -10.94 14.10 -20.75
C PRO A 53 -11.75 13.64 -19.55
N VAL A 54 -11.24 12.61 -18.86
CA VAL A 54 -11.80 12.18 -17.57
C VAL A 54 -11.31 13.15 -16.50
N LYS A 55 -12.23 13.78 -15.80
CA LYS A 55 -11.91 14.66 -14.68
C LYS A 55 -11.81 13.83 -13.41
N ARG A 56 -10.61 13.76 -12.84
CA ARG A 56 -10.40 13.13 -11.54
C ARG A 56 -10.84 14.10 -10.44
N LEU A 57 -11.73 13.65 -9.58
CA LEU A 57 -12.11 14.37 -8.37
C LEU A 57 -11.32 13.76 -7.21
N VAL A 58 -10.47 14.56 -6.59
CA VAL A 58 -9.75 14.20 -5.38
C VAL A 58 -10.48 14.86 -4.22
N CYS A 59 -10.92 14.06 -3.25
CA CYS A 59 -11.48 14.60 -2.03
C CYS A 59 -10.34 15.13 -1.15
N GLU A 60 -10.51 16.33 -0.62
CA GLU A 60 -9.60 16.85 0.39
C GLU A 60 -9.90 16.14 1.72
N GLU A 61 -8.91 15.38 2.19
CA GLU A 61 -8.99 14.69 3.48
C GLU A 61 -8.46 15.61 4.60
N PRO A 62 -9.18 15.72 5.73
CA PRO A 62 -8.66 16.45 6.89
C PRO A 62 -7.33 15.85 7.36
N ALA A 63 -6.40 16.71 7.82
CA ALA A 63 -5.09 16.25 8.29
C ALA A 63 -5.18 15.33 9.52
N GLY A 64 -6.13 15.59 10.42
CA GLY A 64 -6.32 14.78 11.63
C GLY A 64 -7.15 13.52 11.42
N VAL A 65 -6.99 12.57 12.33
CA VAL A 65 -7.85 11.38 12.41
C VAL A 65 -9.22 11.75 13.00
N LYS A 66 -10.28 11.13 12.49
CA LYS A 66 -11.64 11.36 12.95
C LYS A 66 -11.91 10.70 14.31
N THR A 67 -11.33 9.53 14.53
CA THR A 67 -11.55 8.71 15.72
C THR A 67 -10.23 8.05 16.09
N TYR A 68 -9.77 8.25 17.32
CA TYR A 68 -8.51 7.68 17.79
C TYR A 68 -8.62 6.20 18.18
N GLU A 69 -9.78 5.81 18.69
CA GLU A 69 -10.04 4.43 19.10
C GLU A 69 -11.49 4.06 18.87
N SER A 70 -11.75 2.86 18.39
CA SER A 70 -13.09 2.29 18.27
C SER A 70 -13.08 0.79 18.55
N GLU A 71 -14.13 0.32 19.21
CA GLU A 71 -14.36 -1.10 19.44
C GLU A 71 -15.67 -1.53 18.79
N ILE A 72 -15.62 -2.66 18.08
CA ILE A 72 -16.77 -3.23 17.37
C ILE A 72 -16.91 -4.69 17.79
N ARG A 73 -18.15 -5.18 17.94
CA ARG A 73 -18.44 -6.60 18.15
C ARG A 73 -18.95 -7.21 16.85
N MET A 74 -18.34 -8.31 16.44
CA MET A 74 -18.68 -9.01 15.21
C MET A 74 -18.58 -10.53 15.41
N ALA A 75 -19.16 -11.29 14.49
CA ALA A 75 -19.04 -12.76 14.46
C ALA A 75 -17.65 -13.15 13.93
N VAL A 76 -16.62 -12.99 14.76
CA VAL A 76 -15.23 -13.40 14.50
C VAL A 76 -14.81 -14.47 15.48
N ALA A 77 -13.85 -15.32 15.11
CA ALA A 77 -13.36 -16.41 15.97
C ALA A 77 -12.45 -15.91 17.10
N LYS A 78 -11.66 -14.89 16.81
CA LYS A 78 -10.71 -14.27 17.74
C LYS A 78 -10.80 -12.75 17.62
N PRO A 79 -10.39 -12.00 18.63
CA PRO A 79 -10.27 -10.56 18.51
C PRO A 79 -9.26 -10.19 17.41
N LEU A 80 -9.48 -9.01 16.77
CA LEU A 80 -8.54 -8.42 15.84
C LEU A 80 -8.16 -7.03 16.31
N VAL A 81 -6.93 -6.63 16.00
CA VAL A 81 -6.46 -5.26 16.15
C VAL A 81 -6.10 -4.70 14.77
N GLY A 82 -6.47 -3.45 14.54
CA GLY A 82 -5.96 -2.64 13.45
C GLY A 82 -5.42 -1.33 14.02
N LEU A 83 -4.15 -1.06 13.81
CA LEU A 83 -3.50 0.21 14.12
C LEU A 83 -3.12 0.89 12.82
N GLY A 84 -3.74 2.02 12.52
CA GLY A 84 -3.50 2.79 11.32
C GLY A 84 -2.94 4.17 11.63
N PHE A 85 -2.03 4.65 10.80
CA PHE A 85 -1.49 6.00 10.84
C PHE A 85 -1.91 6.74 9.57
N LYS A 86 -2.56 7.89 9.76
CA LYS A 86 -2.90 8.77 8.65
C LYS A 86 -1.72 9.67 8.35
N GLU A 87 -1.16 9.50 7.15
CA GLU A 87 0.03 10.20 6.71
C GLU A 87 -0.30 11.35 5.77
N THR A 88 0.64 12.27 5.60
CA THR A 88 0.55 13.29 4.56
C THR A 88 0.46 12.60 3.19
N PRO A 89 -0.51 13.00 2.33
CA PRO A 89 -0.65 12.39 1.02
C PRO A 89 0.64 12.48 0.20
N ILE A 90 1.06 11.37 -0.37
CA ILE A 90 2.23 11.28 -1.23
C ILE A 90 1.79 11.51 -2.68
N ALA A 91 2.57 12.28 -3.43
CA ALA A 91 2.35 12.44 -4.86
C ALA A 91 2.56 11.08 -5.57
N GLU A 92 1.66 10.72 -6.47
CA GLU A 92 1.73 9.44 -7.21
C GLU A 92 3.07 9.26 -7.96
N THR A 93 3.74 10.37 -8.30
CA THR A 93 5.05 10.39 -8.98
C THR A 93 6.25 10.37 -8.03
N ASP A 94 6.05 10.47 -6.72
CA ASP A 94 7.14 10.44 -5.75
C ASP A 94 7.50 8.99 -5.35
N ILE A 95 8.31 8.36 -6.20
CA ILE A 95 8.76 6.98 -6.02
C ILE A 95 9.50 6.82 -4.69
N ARG A 96 10.34 7.81 -4.32
CA ARG A 96 11.14 7.71 -3.09
C ARG A 96 10.26 7.72 -1.85
N ALA A 97 9.28 8.61 -1.78
CA ALA A 97 8.34 8.64 -0.67
C ALA A 97 7.50 7.35 -0.60
N ALA A 98 7.09 6.80 -1.74
CA ALA A 98 6.40 5.51 -1.79
C ALA A 98 7.27 4.38 -1.22
N LEU A 99 8.52 4.25 -1.66
CA LEU A 99 9.46 3.24 -1.14
C LEU A 99 9.74 3.39 0.36
N ILE A 100 9.75 4.63 0.89
CA ILE A 100 9.85 4.87 2.32
C ILE A 100 8.61 4.37 3.05
N CYS A 101 7.42 4.62 2.51
CA CYS A 101 6.17 4.10 3.09
C CYS A 101 6.12 2.58 3.10
N ASP A 102 6.66 1.92 2.08
CA ASP A 102 6.68 0.47 1.98
C ASP A 102 7.70 -0.16 2.95
N ILE A 103 8.90 0.44 3.10
CA ILE A 103 9.93 -0.12 3.98
C ILE A 103 9.71 0.16 5.47
N LEU A 104 9.03 1.28 5.81
CA LEU A 104 8.78 1.67 7.20
C LEU A 104 8.06 0.60 8.02
N PRO A 105 6.87 0.09 7.60
CA PRO A 105 6.16 -0.94 8.34
C PRO A 105 6.96 -2.24 8.45
N GLU A 106 7.74 -2.59 7.44
CA GLU A 106 8.63 -3.75 7.47
C GLU A 106 9.75 -3.61 8.53
N LEU A 107 10.24 -2.39 8.75
CA LEU A 107 11.24 -2.12 9.80
C LEU A 107 10.65 -2.08 11.21
N VAL A 108 9.37 -1.77 11.34
CA VAL A 108 8.66 -1.75 12.63
C VAL A 108 8.27 -3.17 13.06
N CYS A 109 7.56 -3.90 12.21
CA CYS A 109 6.97 -5.19 12.56
C CYS A 109 6.93 -6.17 11.38
N GLY A 110 7.87 -6.11 10.45
CA GLY A 110 8.03 -7.12 9.41
C GLY A 110 8.54 -8.44 9.98
N GLY A 111 8.33 -9.54 9.27
CA GLY A 111 8.58 -10.91 9.74
C GLY A 111 10.02 -11.22 10.19
N THR A 112 10.98 -10.35 9.87
CA THR A 112 12.40 -10.48 10.29
C THR A 112 12.76 -9.63 11.50
N THR A 113 11.82 -8.80 12.00
CA THR A 113 12.08 -7.89 13.12
C THR A 113 12.06 -8.61 14.48
N PRO A 114 12.83 -8.11 15.47
CA PRO A 114 12.75 -8.62 16.83
C PRO A 114 11.36 -8.49 17.46
N LEU A 115 10.61 -7.41 17.14
CA LEU A 115 9.27 -7.23 17.63
C LEU A 115 8.31 -8.30 17.10
N TYR A 116 8.29 -8.54 15.78
CA TYR A 116 7.44 -9.58 15.19
C TYR A 116 7.74 -10.94 15.82
N ARG A 117 9.02 -11.29 15.94
CA ARG A 117 9.44 -12.55 16.55
C ARG A 117 8.95 -12.69 17.98
N ARG A 118 9.09 -11.63 18.79
CA ARG A 118 8.60 -11.62 20.16
C ARG A 118 7.09 -11.79 20.24
N LEU A 119 6.34 -11.02 19.44
CA LEU A 119 4.88 -11.14 19.37
C LEU A 119 4.42 -12.55 18.98
N TYR A 120 5.11 -13.15 18.02
CA TYR A 120 4.81 -14.50 17.56
C TYR A 120 5.15 -15.57 18.62
N ASP A 121 6.33 -15.51 19.20
CA ASP A 121 6.80 -16.46 20.22
C ASP A 121 5.96 -16.39 21.52
N GLU A 122 5.44 -15.20 21.88
CA GLU A 122 4.49 -15.00 22.97
C GLU A 122 3.04 -15.42 22.62
N GLY A 123 2.77 -15.82 21.38
CA GLY A 123 1.44 -16.20 20.91
C GLY A 123 0.46 -15.04 20.79
N LEU A 124 0.97 -13.81 20.70
CA LEU A 124 0.18 -12.57 20.58
C LEU A 124 -0.29 -12.31 19.16
N ILE A 125 0.41 -12.83 18.15
CA ILE A 125 0.02 -12.72 16.75
C ILE A 125 0.08 -14.08 16.05
N SER A 126 -0.66 -14.21 14.95
CA SER A 126 -0.58 -15.33 14.00
C SER A 126 0.31 -14.96 12.81
N PRO A 127 0.68 -15.93 11.95
CA PRO A 127 1.41 -15.63 10.70
C PRO A 127 0.67 -14.69 9.75
N ASP A 128 -0.64 -14.53 9.91
CA ASP A 128 -1.48 -13.62 9.09
C ASP A 128 -1.43 -12.17 9.58
N PHE A 129 -0.71 -11.89 10.67
CA PHE A 129 -0.48 -10.51 11.09
C PHE A 129 0.40 -9.81 10.07
N SER A 130 -0.07 -8.71 9.55
CA SER A 130 0.57 -7.99 8.46
C SER A 130 0.67 -6.50 8.71
N SER A 131 1.54 -5.88 7.95
CA SER A 131 1.62 -4.43 7.81
C SER A 131 1.56 -4.06 6.33
N GLU A 132 0.97 -2.92 6.02
CA GLU A 132 0.88 -2.41 4.65
C GLU A 132 0.88 -0.89 4.61
N ALA A 133 1.36 -0.34 3.51
CA ALA A 133 1.19 1.06 3.16
C ALA A 133 0.14 1.17 2.05
N LEU A 134 -0.86 2.01 2.27
CA LEU A 134 -1.91 2.30 1.31
C LEU A 134 -1.81 3.76 0.90
N SER A 135 -1.58 4.02 -0.39
CA SER A 135 -1.55 5.37 -0.94
C SER A 135 -2.53 5.48 -2.10
N VAL A 136 -3.42 6.43 -1.99
CA VAL A 136 -4.39 6.80 -3.03
C VAL A 136 -4.36 8.30 -3.22
N ALA A 137 -4.96 8.81 -4.30
CA ALA A 137 -5.01 10.23 -4.55
C ALA A 137 -5.63 10.99 -3.36
N GLY A 138 -4.84 11.81 -2.69
CA GLY A 138 -5.26 12.63 -1.54
C GLY A 138 -5.23 11.96 -0.18
N ALA A 139 -4.82 10.69 -0.07
CA ALA A 139 -4.69 10.01 1.22
C ALA A 139 -3.56 8.97 1.21
N THR A 140 -2.79 8.94 2.28
CA THR A 140 -1.79 7.90 2.54
C THR A 140 -1.97 7.40 3.96
N CYS A 141 -1.89 6.09 4.18
CA CYS A 141 -1.90 5.50 5.51
C CYS A 141 -0.99 4.28 5.59
N ILE A 142 -0.47 4.05 6.79
CA ILE A 142 0.30 2.85 7.13
C ILE A 142 -0.50 2.07 8.15
N LEU A 143 -0.68 0.79 7.91
CA LEU A 143 -1.56 -0.09 8.69
C LEU A 143 -0.76 -1.26 9.25
N PHE A 144 -1.10 -1.63 10.49
CA PHE A 144 -0.66 -2.87 11.14
C PHE A 144 -1.89 -3.58 11.65
N GLY A 145 -2.01 -4.89 11.44
CA GLY A 145 -3.20 -5.57 11.93
C GLY A 145 -3.20 -7.07 11.75
N GLY A 146 -4.11 -7.70 12.49
CA GLY A 146 -4.34 -9.14 12.46
C GLY A 146 -5.08 -9.66 13.68
N GLU A 147 -5.25 -10.98 13.72
CA GLU A 147 -5.84 -11.66 14.87
C GLU A 147 -4.87 -11.66 16.06
N THR A 148 -5.40 -11.38 17.25
CA THR A 148 -4.64 -11.37 18.50
C THR A 148 -5.54 -11.64 19.70
N PRO A 149 -5.09 -12.43 20.69
CA PRO A 149 -5.83 -12.59 21.94
C PRO A 149 -5.80 -11.34 22.82
N GLU A 150 -4.81 -10.44 22.65
CA GLU A 150 -4.57 -9.26 23.48
C GLU A 150 -4.37 -8.00 22.62
N PRO A 151 -5.46 -7.46 22.02
CA PRO A 151 -5.38 -6.35 21.05
C PRO A 151 -4.65 -5.11 21.57
N GLU A 152 -4.95 -4.70 22.80
CA GLU A 152 -4.36 -3.51 23.40
C GLU A 152 -2.85 -3.70 23.63
N LYS A 153 -2.44 -4.89 24.07
CA LYS A 153 -1.03 -5.18 24.29
C LYS A 153 -0.23 -5.14 23.00
N VAL A 154 -0.78 -5.69 21.91
CA VAL A 154 -0.12 -5.66 20.59
C VAL A 154 -0.01 -4.21 20.08
N ARG A 155 -1.08 -3.43 20.19
CA ARG A 155 -1.05 -2.00 19.86
C ARG A 155 0.05 -1.26 20.63
N ASP A 156 0.09 -1.44 21.96
CA ASP A 156 1.03 -0.73 22.82
C ASP A 156 2.48 -1.12 22.49
N MET A 157 2.75 -2.40 22.22
CA MET A 157 4.07 -2.87 21.81
C MET A 157 4.51 -2.31 20.45
N LEU A 158 3.58 -2.13 19.50
CA LEU A 158 3.86 -1.45 18.23
C LEU A 158 4.21 0.02 18.43
N LEU A 159 3.44 0.75 19.25
CA LEU A 159 3.69 2.15 19.56
C LEU A 159 5.03 2.34 20.30
N GLU A 160 5.34 1.45 21.24
CA GLU A 160 6.64 1.44 21.96
C GLU A 160 7.81 1.22 21.00
N GLU A 161 7.68 0.30 20.06
CA GLU A 161 8.73 0.04 19.06
C GLU A 161 8.92 1.23 18.12
N ILE A 162 7.85 1.84 17.62
CA ILE A 162 7.94 3.06 16.81
C ILE A 162 8.64 4.18 17.59
N ALA A 163 8.28 4.37 18.85
CA ALA A 163 8.94 5.35 19.72
C ALA A 163 10.43 5.02 19.96
N ARG A 164 10.77 3.73 20.10
CA ARG A 164 12.16 3.26 20.22
C ARG A 164 12.95 3.57 18.95
N LEU A 165 12.43 3.20 17.79
CA LEU A 165 13.08 3.45 16.49
C LEU A 165 13.31 4.95 16.26
N ARG A 166 12.35 5.79 16.64
CA ARG A 166 12.49 7.25 16.54
C ARG A 166 13.59 7.81 17.44
N ARG A 167 13.78 7.24 18.62
CA ARG A 167 14.78 7.67 19.61
C ARG A 167 16.17 7.12 19.31
N GLU A 168 16.27 5.86 18.92
CA GLU A 168 17.53 5.10 18.83
C GLU A 168 18.03 4.95 17.39
N GLY A 169 17.18 5.25 16.40
CA GLY A 169 17.43 4.98 15.00
C GLY A 169 17.08 3.56 14.59
N ILE A 170 17.19 3.29 13.29
CA ILE A 170 16.92 1.97 12.72
C ILE A 170 18.16 1.10 12.69
N ASP A 171 17.94 -0.21 12.78
CA ASP A 171 19.03 -1.18 12.60
C ASP A 171 19.46 -1.21 11.12
N ARG A 172 20.76 -0.93 10.88
CA ARG A 172 21.34 -0.85 9.54
C ARG A 172 21.34 -2.18 8.80
N GLU A 173 21.50 -3.28 9.52
CA GLU A 173 21.48 -4.61 8.93
C GLU A 173 20.05 -5.02 8.56
N LEU A 174 19.08 -4.75 9.44
CA LEU A 174 17.67 -4.98 9.16
C LEU A 174 17.20 -4.15 7.96
N PHE A 175 17.59 -2.86 7.90
CA PHE A 175 17.33 -2.02 6.73
C PHE A 175 17.88 -2.64 5.44
N ARG A 176 19.12 -3.12 5.47
CA ARG A 176 19.74 -3.78 4.32
C ARG A 176 19.00 -5.03 3.89
N LEU A 177 18.52 -5.82 4.85
CA LEU A 177 17.73 -7.03 4.58
C LEU A 177 16.36 -6.67 3.95
N CYS A 178 15.63 -5.73 4.52
CA CYS A 178 14.36 -5.27 3.96
C CYS A 178 14.53 -4.70 2.55
N LYS A 179 15.52 -3.83 2.34
CA LYS A 179 15.85 -3.27 1.03
C LYS A 179 16.18 -4.35 0.01
N ASN A 180 16.96 -5.37 0.39
CA ASN A 180 17.29 -6.49 -0.48
C ASN A 180 16.07 -7.36 -0.80
N ALA A 181 15.16 -7.53 0.16
CA ALA A 181 13.89 -8.24 -0.07
C ALA A 181 13.04 -7.50 -1.10
N MET A 182 12.85 -6.19 -0.94
CA MET A 182 12.12 -5.35 -1.92
C MET A 182 12.74 -5.44 -3.32
N TYR A 183 14.08 -5.40 -3.41
CA TYR A 183 14.76 -5.58 -4.69
C TYR A 183 14.54 -6.98 -5.28
N GLY A 184 14.57 -8.01 -4.44
CA GLY A 184 14.27 -9.39 -4.85
C GLY A 184 12.84 -9.56 -5.36
N ASP A 185 11.87 -8.88 -4.74
CA ASP A 185 10.47 -8.89 -5.16
C ASP A 185 10.29 -8.16 -6.51
N LEU A 186 10.95 -7.02 -6.68
CA LEU A 186 10.98 -6.30 -7.96
C LEU A 186 11.50 -7.20 -9.10
N VAL A 187 12.64 -7.87 -8.89
CA VAL A 187 13.23 -8.76 -9.89
C VAL A 187 12.33 -9.97 -10.16
N ARG A 188 11.74 -10.55 -9.13
CA ARG A 188 10.82 -11.69 -9.26
C ARG A 188 9.56 -11.33 -10.02
N GLY A 189 9.01 -10.12 -9.80
CA GLY A 189 7.87 -9.60 -10.54
C GLY A 189 8.15 -9.49 -12.05
N LEU A 190 9.41 -9.21 -12.45
CA LEU A 190 9.81 -9.15 -13.86
C LEU A 190 9.90 -10.53 -14.53
N GLU A 191 10.06 -11.60 -13.77
CA GLU A 191 10.07 -12.98 -14.30
C GLU A 191 8.65 -13.49 -14.59
N ASN A 192 7.65 -12.92 -13.95
CA ASN A 192 6.24 -13.25 -14.18
C ASN A 192 5.65 -12.33 -15.26
N ILE A 193 5.16 -12.93 -16.36
CA ILE A 193 4.64 -12.19 -17.51
C ILE A 193 3.44 -11.32 -17.14
N GLU A 194 2.53 -11.83 -16.32
CA GLU A 194 1.33 -11.10 -15.88
C GLU A 194 1.68 -9.96 -14.93
N GLU A 195 2.56 -10.21 -13.97
CA GLU A 195 3.05 -9.19 -13.03
C GLU A 195 3.85 -8.11 -13.76
N SER A 196 4.68 -8.49 -14.74
CA SER A 196 5.40 -7.54 -15.60
C SER A 196 4.45 -6.61 -16.35
N ALA A 197 3.40 -7.14 -16.99
CA ALA A 197 2.44 -6.33 -17.72
C ALA A 197 1.66 -5.40 -16.78
N SER A 198 1.18 -5.91 -15.65
CA SER A 198 0.44 -5.13 -14.64
C SER A 198 1.33 -4.05 -13.99
N GLY A 199 2.58 -4.40 -13.67
CA GLY A 199 3.57 -3.49 -13.13
C GLY A 199 3.88 -2.33 -14.08
N MET A 200 4.14 -2.63 -15.36
CA MET A 200 4.36 -1.59 -16.38
C MET A 200 3.16 -0.65 -16.52
N ALA A 201 1.92 -1.18 -16.49
CA ALA A 201 0.72 -0.37 -16.55
C ALA A 201 0.59 0.55 -15.33
N SER A 202 0.85 0.02 -14.13
CA SER A 202 0.84 0.78 -12.88
C SER A 202 1.88 1.90 -12.88
N MET A 203 3.11 1.59 -13.30
CA MET A 203 4.19 2.56 -13.38
C MET A 203 3.93 3.65 -14.42
N PHE A 204 3.32 3.30 -15.56
CA PHE A 204 2.89 4.30 -16.53
C PHE A 204 1.97 5.36 -15.92
N PHE A 205 0.98 4.96 -15.12
CA PHE A 205 0.09 5.90 -14.45
C PHE A 205 0.80 6.72 -13.35
N ARG A 206 1.87 6.18 -12.78
CA ARG A 206 2.75 6.91 -11.83
C ARG A 206 3.77 7.81 -12.54
N GLY A 207 3.87 7.76 -13.86
CA GLY A 207 4.81 8.55 -14.65
C GLY A 207 6.28 8.13 -14.46
N CYS A 208 6.52 6.85 -14.15
CA CYS A 208 7.85 6.28 -13.94
C CYS A 208 8.01 4.95 -14.67
N THR A 209 9.24 4.43 -14.68
CA THR A 209 9.61 3.13 -15.24
C THR A 209 10.12 2.18 -14.15
N VAL A 210 10.27 0.90 -14.47
CA VAL A 210 10.89 -0.10 -13.57
C VAL A 210 12.33 0.30 -13.21
N GLU A 211 13.05 0.84 -14.18
CA GLU A 211 14.42 1.33 -14.01
C GLU A 211 14.47 2.51 -13.02
N ASP A 212 13.49 3.40 -13.07
CA ASP A 212 13.39 4.52 -12.13
C ASP A 212 13.15 4.02 -10.69
N GLU A 213 12.26 3.03 -10.52
CA GLU A 213 12.00 2.42 -9.22
C GLU A 213 13.22 1.67 -8.70
N ALA A 214 13.88 0.86 -9.54
CA ALA A 214 15.11 0.16 -9.19
C ALA A 214 16.22 1.13 -8.79
N ALA A 215 16.39 2.23 -9.52
CA ALA A 215 17.37 3.27 -9.21
C ALA A 215 17.05 3.99 -7.89
N ALA A 216 15.79 4.33 -7.66
CA ALA A 216 15.34 4.96 -6.42
C ALA A 216 15.55 4.03 -5.21
N LEU A 217 15.20 2.75 -5.36
CA LEU A 217 15.43 1.73 -4.34
C LEU A 217 16.94 1.56 -4.07
N ALA A 218 17.78 1.49 -5.11
CA ALA A 218 19.22 1.41 -4.95
C ALA A 218 19.81 2.62 -4.19
N ALA A 219 19.27 3.81 -4.44
CA ALA A 219 19.69 5.06 -3.80
C ALA A 219 19.17 5.25 -2.37
N LEU A 220 18.13 4.50 -1.95
CA LEU A 220 17.51 4.63 -0.64
C LEU A 220 18.50 4.29 0.47
N ARG A 221 18.61 5.17 1.47
CA ARG A 221 19.55 5.08 2.60
C ARG A 221 18.80 5.00 3.93
N PRO A 222 19.43 4.44 4.97
CA PRO A 222 18.83 4.41 6.31
C PRO A 222 18.45 5.79 6.84
N GLU A 223 19.28 6.82 6.54
CA GLU A 223 19.02 8.20 6.96
C GLU A 223 17.72 8.76 6.39
N ASP A 224 17.32 8.32 5.21
CA ASP A 224 16.10 8.75 4.55
C ASP A 224 14.86 8.25 5.31
N VAL A 225 14.93 7.03 5.85
CA VAL A 225 13.88 6.43 6.68
C VAL A 225 13.87 7.03 8.09
N GLU A 226 15.05 7.28 8.68
CA GLU A 226 15.16 7.96 9.97
C GLU A 226 14.60 9.39 9.92
N GLU A 227 14.81 10.10 8.81
CA GLU A 227 14.19 11.41 8.57
C GLU A 227 12.67 11.32 8.49
N ALA A 228 12.16 10.33 7.73
CA ALA A 228 10.73 10.09 7.61
C ALA A 228 10.07 9.75 8.95
N LEU A 229 10.71 8.97 9.82
CA LEU A 229 10.22 8.65 11.16
C LEU A 229 10.00 9.88 12.04
N ARG A 230 10.59 11.03 11.72
CA ARG A 230 10.35 12.28 12.48
C ARG A 230 8.97 12.86 12.26
N THR A 231 8.36 12.57 11.13
CA THR A 231 7.07 13.13 10.71
C THR A 231 6.00 12.09 10.42
N MET A 232 6.38 10.82 10.25
CA MET A 232 5.50 9.70 9.99
C MET A 232 5.31 8.83 11.23
N LEU A 233 4.25 8.04 11.26
CA LEU A 233 3.86 7.15 12.35
C LEU A 233 3.71 7.88 13.70
N LEU A 234 3.27 9.14 13.66
CA LEU A 234 3.05 9.95 14.87
C LEU A 234 1.80 9.45 15.59
N GLU A 235 1.87 9.35 16.93
CA GLU A 235 0.76 8.87 17.76
C GLU A 235 -0.50 9.75 17.61
N GLU A 236 -0.34 11.03 17.39
CA GLU A 236 -1.43 11.97 17.10
C GLU A 236 -2.14 11.74 15.76
N HIS A 237 -1.53 10.95 14.87
CA HIS A 237 -2.11 10.52 13.60
C HIS A 237 -2.58 9.06 13.64
N ALA A 238 -2.48 8.41 14.80
CA ALA A 238 -2.87 7.01 14.97
C ALA A 238 -4.37 6.86 15.17
N SER A 239 -4.91 5.78 14.63
CA SER A 239 -6.27 5.32 14.91
C SER A 239 -6.24 3.81 15.16
N THR A 240 -6.87 3.38 16.24
CA THR A 240 -6.96 1.97 16.61
C THR A 240 -8.38 1.46 16.44
N VAL A 241 -8.53 0.31 15.82
CA VAL A 241 -9.80 -0.43 15.75
C VAL A 241 -9.60 -1.80 16.40
N ILE A 242 -10.46 -2.13 17.35
CA ILE A 242 -10.49 -3.45 17.98
C ILE A 242 -11.82 -4.12 17.62
N ILE A 243 -11.73 -5.33 17.05
CA ILE A 243 -12.90 -6.16 16.78
C ILE A 243 -12.91 -7.32 17.77
N ARG A 244 -14.00 -7.46 18.52
CA ARG A 244 -14.18 -8.55 19.49
C ARG A 244 -15.26 -9.52 19.05
N PRO A 245 -15.15 -10.78 19.43
CA PRO A 245 -16.24 -11.76 19.29
C PRO A 245 -17.54 -11.27 19.98
N VAL A 246 -18.67 -11.64 19.40
CA VAL A 246 -20.01 -11.37 19.98
C VAL A 246 -20.25 -12.30 21.16
#